data_bbd09811cde8622bdb83969cd50780df
#
_entry.id   bbd09811cde8622bdb83969cd50780df
#
_cell.length_a   1.000
_cell.length_b   1.000
_cell.length_c   1.000
_cell.angle_alpha   90.00
_cell.angle_beta   90.00
_cell.angle_gamma   90.00
#
_symmetry.space_group_name_H-M   'P 1'
#
loop_
_entity.id
_entity.type
_entity.pdbx_description
1 polymer ?
#
loop_
_entity_poly.entity_id
_entity_poly.type
_entity_poly.pdbx_seq_one_letter_code
_entity_poly.pdbx_strand_id
1 'polypeptide(L)' 'RYVMAKAPEAELRRLDPAAVVVIRAGRFGAEALILRSALPAGMAHQPATLEDIMLYHIKEEH' A
#
# COMPACT_ATOMS: atom_id res chain seq x y z
N ARG A 1 -6.73 5.48 -8.74
CA ARG A 1 -6.37 6.17 -7.50
C ARG A 1 -5.74 5.20 -6.52
N TYR A 2 -5.02 5.76 -5.59
CA TYR A 2 -4.27 4.97 -4.63
C TYR A 2 -4.90 5.06 -3.24
N VAL A 3 -4.75 3.99 -2.48
CA VAL A 3 -5.14 3.95 -1.07
C VAL A 3 -4.00 3.32 -0.28
N MET A 4 -3.97 3.60 1.02
CA MET A 4 -3.04 2.96 1.93
C MET A 4 -3.76 1.78 2.58
N ALA A 5 -3.44 0.57 2.14
CA ALA A 5 -3.99 -0.64 2.71
C ALA A 5 -3.17 -1.05 3.93
N LYS A 6 -3.86 -1.53 4.96
CA LYS A 6 -3.21 -1.98 6.19
C LYS A 6 -3.60 -3.42 6.45
N ALA A 7 -2.61 -4.29 6.51
CA ALA A 7 -2.82 -5.72 6.73
C ALA A 7 -1.47 -6.36 7.08
N PRO A 8 -1.48 -7.62 7.53
CA PRO A 8 -0.22 -8.34 7.69
C PRO A 8 0.54 -8.40 6.37
N GLU A 9 1.85 -8.35 6.44
CA GLU A 9 2.69 -8.32 5.24
C GLU A 9 2.38 -9.48 4.30
N ALA A 10 2.13 -10.68 4.84
CA ALA A 10 1.82 -11.84 4.02
C ALA A 10 0.57 -11.63 3.15
N GLU A 11 -0.43 -10.93 3.68
CA GLU A 11 -1.64 -10.63 2.92
C GLU A 11 -1.38 -9.59 1.84
N LEU A 12 -0.58 -8.58 2.15
CA LEU A 12 -0.24 -7.55 1.18
C LEU A 12 0.57 -8.13 0.02
N ARG A 13 1.42 -9.11 0.30
CA ARG A 13 2.22 -9.76 -0.73
C ARG A 13 1.40 -10.64 -1.67
N ARG A 14 0.18 -10.99 -1.28
CA ARG A 14 -0.74 -11.73 -2.16
C ARG A 14 -1.43 -10.85 -3.18
N LEU A 15 -1.36 -9.54 -3.01
CA LEU A 15 -1.96 -8.61 -3.96
C LEU A 15 -1.18 -8.62 -5.27
N ASP A 16 -1.85 -8.19 -6.34
CA ASP A 16 -1.22 -8.10 -7.65
C ASP A 16 -0.04 -7.12 -7.58
N PRO A 17 1.20 -7.60 -7.79
CA PRO A 17 2.37 -6.72 -7.71
C PRO A 17 2.29 -5.51 -8.66
N ALA A 18 1.58 -5.65 -9.77
CA ALA A 18 1.43 -4.54 -10.71
C ALA A 18 0.59 -3.41 -10.14
N ALA A 19 -0.25 -3.69 -9.14
CA ALA A 19 -1.10 -2.69 -8.51
C ALA A 19 -0.51 -2.13 -7.22
N VAL A 20 0.57 -2.72 -6.72
CA VAL A 20 1.21 -2.32 -5.46
C VAL A 20 2.41 -1.45 -5.77
N VAL A 21 2.39 -0.21 -5.27
CA VAL A 21 3.53 0.70 -5.47
C VAL A 21 4.65 0.32 -4.51
N VAL A 22 4.31 0.14 -3.24
CA VAL A 22 5.31 -0.17 -2.22
C VAL A 22 4.63 -0.83 -1.03
N ILE A 23 5.34 -1.74 -0.37
CA ILE A 23 4.91 -2.35 0.88
C ILE A 23 5.92 -1.94 1.96
N ARG A 24 5.41 -1.47 3.07
CA ARG A 24 6.23 -1.06 4.20
C ARG A 24 5.84 -1.87 5.43
N ALA A 25 6.76 -2.70 5.90
CA ALA A 25 6.53 -3.49 7.11
C ALA A 25 6.81 -2.65 8.34
N GLY A 26 5.97 -2.82 9.35
CA GLY A 26 6.12 -2.13 10.63
C GLY A 26 5.95 -3.09 11.79
N ARG A 27 6.03 -2.56 13.02
CA ARG A 27 5.92 -3.34 14.23
C ARG A 27 4.58 -4.03 14.40
N PHE A 28 3.53 -3.37 14.00
CA PHE A 28 2.16 -3.82 14.26
C PHE A 28 1.46 -4.24 12.98
N GLY A 29 2.22 -4.66 12.00
CA GLY A 29 1.67 -5.04 10.71
C GLY A 29 2.39 -4.32 9.59
N ALA A 30 1.77 -4.28 8.44
CA ALA A 30 2.35 -3.63 7.28
C ALA A 30 1.32 -2.72 6.61
N GLU A 31 1.81 -1.80 5.79
CA GLU A 31 0.94 -0.98 4.97
C GLU A 31 1.49 -0.95 3.56
N ALA A 32 0.61 -0.72 2.61
CA ALA A 32 1.00 -0.70 1.21
C ALA A 32 0.23 0.38 0.47
N LEU A 33 0.92 1.07 -0.42
CA LEU A 33 0.28 1.99 -1.34
C LEU A 33 -0.13 1.20 -2.57
N ILE A 34 -1.43 1.08 -2.80
CA ILE A 34 -1.96 0.26 -3.88
C ILE A 34 -3.03 1.02 -4.65
N LEU A 35 -3.30 0.54 -5.86
CA LEU A 35 -4.43 1.03 -6.63
C LEU A 35 -5.73 0.63 -5.94
N ARG A 36 -6.65 1.58 -5.82
CA ARG A 36 -7.93 1.31 -5.17
C ARG A 36 -8.68 0.16 -5.82
N SER A 37 -8.58 0.04 -7.12
CA SER A 37 -9.26 -1.04 -7.86
C SER A 37 -8.77 -2.43 -7.47
N ALA A 38 -7.58 -2.53 -6.90
CA ALA A 38 -7.01 -3.81 -6.48
C ALA A 38 -7.23 -4.10 -4.99
N LEU A 39 -7.90 -3.20 -4.28
CA LEU A 39 -8.14 -3.37 -2.85
C LEU A 39 -9.16 -4.47 -2.59
N PRO A 40 -8.81 -5.52 -1.84
CA PRO A 40 -9.77 -6.57 -1.49
C PRO A 40 -10.87 -6.05 -0.59
N ALA A 41 -12.07 -6.60 -0.76
CA ALA A 41 -13.18 -6.28 0.12
C ALA A 41 -12.85 -6.67 1.55
N GLY A 42 -13.14 -5.78 2.49
CA GLY A 42 -12.91 -6.04 3.90
C GLY A 42 -11.50 -5.73 4.41
N MET A 43 -10.58 -5.41 3.51
CA MET A 43 -9.23 -5.03 3.95
C MET A 43 -9.23 -3.61 4.52
N ALA A 44 -8.61 -3.43 5.68
CA ALA A 44 -8.50 -2.12 6.29
C ALA A 44 -7.66 -1.20 5.40
N HIS A 45 -8.14 0.01 5.21
CA HIS A 45 -7.46 0.97 4.35
C HIS A 45 -7.87 2.39 4.69
N GLN A 46 -7.12 3.34 4.17
CA GLN A 46 -7.45 4.76 4.27
C GLN A 46 -7.01 5.44 2.96
N PRO A 47 -7.62 6.58 2.61
CA PRO A 47 -7.21 7.29 1.41
C PRO A 47 -5.73 7.67 1.48
N ALA A 48 -5.02 7.49 0.37
CA ALA A 48 -3.64 7.95 0.30
C ALA A 48 -3.63 9.46 0.11
N THR A 49 -2.79 10.15 0.88
CA THR A 49 -2.62 11.58 0.72
C THR A 49 -1.58 11.84 -0.37
N LEU A 50 -1.57 13.06 -0.88
CA LEU A 50 -0.56 13.46 -1.84
C LEU A 50 0.84 13.31 -1.24
N GLU A 51 0.97 13.64 0.05
CA GLU A 51 2.23 13.50 0.77
C GLU A 51 2.69 12.04 0.82
N ASP A 52 1.77 11.12 1.11
CA ASP A 52 2.08 9.69 1.11
C ASP A 52 2.61 9.24 -0.25
N ILE A 53 1.92 9.64 -1.30
CA ILE A 53 2.29 9.27 -2.67
C ILE A 53 3.67 9.81 -3.01
N MET A 54 3.94 11.04 -2.66
CA MET A 54 5.23 11.67 -2.94
C MET A 54 6.36 11.00 -2.20
N LEU A 55 6.15 10.68 -0.92
CA LEU A 55 7.18 10.03 -0.11
C LEU A 55 7.57 8.67 -0.67
N TYR A 56 6.60 7.88 -1.08
CA TYR A 56 6.88 6.55 -1.62
C TYR A 56 7.54 6.62 -2.98
N HIS A 57 7.13 7.55 -3.81
CA HIS A 57 7.77 7.73 -5.12
C HIS A 57 9.22 8.18 -4.99
N ILE A 58 9.50 9.08 -4.05
CA ILE A 58 10.87 9.51 -3.81
C ILE A 58 11.75 8.35 -3.39
N LYS A 59 11.23 7.46 -2.54
CA LYS A 59 11.96 6.27 -2.13
C LYS A 59 12.26 5.32 -3.27
N GLU A 60 11.34 5.21 -4.21
CA GLU A 60 11.54 4.32 -5.36
C GLU A 60 12.60 4.83 -6.32
N GLU A 61 12.79 6.13 -6.39
CA GLU A 61 13.78 6.72 -7.26
C GLU A 61 15.22 6.55 -6.76
N HIS A 62 15.37 6.12 -5.55
CA HIS A 62 16.68 5.84 -4.96
C HIS A 62 16.94 4.34 -4.91
#